data_2ce471b4515e89a47c67c81e8e12f972
#
_entry.id   2ce471b4515e89a47c67c81e8e12f972
#
_cell.length_a   1.000
_cell.length_b   1.000
_cell.length_c   1.000
_cell.angle_alpha   90.00
_cell.angle_beta   90.00
_cell.angle_gamma   90.00
#
_symmetry.space_group_name_H-M   'P 1'
#
loop_
_entity.id
_entity.type
_entity.pdbx_description
1 polymer ?
#
loop_
_entity_poly.entity_id
_entity_poly.type
_entity_poly.pdbx_seq_one_letter_code
_entity_poly.pdbx_strand_id
1 'polypeptide(L)'
;MSQAKNQPHGGMGPGPKHGPGGPRHMMGGKPKESRATIKRLLEYMGKDKMLVVLALVFVLVFSGATLAGSYMLKPIVDQLGKTALQVASLKNKNLDFSTVLADGTWTLLKGVLTMLVIYGVGVLANYLQQRIMIGVSQRALIRIRKDLFDHLQDMPVRYFDTNATGDIMSRFTNDIDMIGELLNNTVIQLIS
;
A
#
# COMPACT_ATOMS: atom_id res chain seq x y z
N MET A 1 46.12 72.61 13.75
CA MET A 1 44.88 73.33 13.45
C MET A 1 44.50 73.03 11.99
N SER A 2 43.64 72.09 11.77
CA SER A 2 42.93 72.01 10.50
C SER A 2 41.72 71.09 10.69
N GLN A 3 40.57 71.62 10.51
CA GLN A 3 39.29 70.95 10.66
C GLN A 3 39.00 70.04 9.43
N ALA A 4 38.78 68.81 9.64
CA ALA A 4 38.30 67.88 8.63
C ALA A 4 36.76 67.94 8.54
N LYS A 5 36.29 68.31 7.35
CA LYS A 5 34.91 68.57 6.92
C LYS A 5 34.16 67.19 6.74
N ASN A 6 33.14 66.98 7.55
CA ASN A 6 32.22 65.87 7.44
C ASN A 6 31.37 66.00 6.16
N GLN A 7 31.43 64.98 5.28
CA GLN A 7 30.48 64.88 4.18
C GLN A 7 29.45 63.78 4.54
N PRO A 8 28.15 63.97 4.32
CA PRO A 8 27.15 62.95 4.55
C PRO A 8 27.10 61.96 3.37
N HIS A 9 27.31 60.70 3.66
CA HIS A 9 27.08 59.63 2.70
C HIS A 9 25.58 59.48 2.40
N GLY A 10 25.24 59.60 1.13
CA GLY A 10 23.90 59.37 0.59
C GLY A 10 23.44 57.91 0.84
N GLY A 11 22.24 57.80 1.39
CA GLY A 11 21.61 56.50 1.66
C GLY A 11 21.27 55.77 0.37
N MET A 12 21.85 54.59 0.20
CA MET A 12 21.39 53.59 -0.74
C MET A 12 20.07 53.00 -0.24
N GLY A 13 18.99 53.20 -0.99
CA GLY A 13 17.69 52.62 -0.74
C GLY A 13 17.75 51.08 -0.84
N PRO A 14 16.92 50.37 -0.08
CA PRO A 14 16.90 48.91 -0.13
C PRO A 14 16.38 48.43 -1.49
N GLY A 15 17.22 47.66 -2.21
CA GLY A 15 16.86 46.97 -3.44
C GLY A 15 15.76 45.92 -3.19
N PRO A 16 15.00 45.57 -4.21
CA PRO A 16 13.91 44.60 -4.09
C PRO A 16 14.47 43.24 -3.68
N LYS A 17 14.04 42.76 -2.52
CA LYS A 17 14.33 41.38 -2.05
C LYS A 17 13.58 40.38 -2.97
N HIS A 18 14.28 39.83 -3.94
CA HIS A 18 13.86 38.56 -4.56
C HIS A 18 14.00 37.46 -3.52
N GLY A 19 12.91 37.15 -2.83
CA GLY A 19 12.81 35.93 -2.06
C GLY A 19 12.82 34.72 -3.02
N PRO A 20 13.55 33.63 -2.71
CA PRO A 20 13.43 32.41 -3.48
C PRO A 20 11.99 31.91 -3.37
N GLY A 21 11.27 31.88 -4.51
CA GLY A 21 9.95 31.30 -4.60
C GLY A 21 10.05 29.82 -4.19
N GLY A 22 9.73 29.52 -2.93
CA GLY A 22 9.53 28.16 -2.48
C GLY A 22 8.44 27.48 -3.32
N PRO A 23 8.51 26.16 -3.52
CA PRO A 23 7.49 25.44 -4.24
C PRO A 23 6.14 25.74 -3.58
N ARG A 24 5.25 26.43 -4.31
CA ARG A 24 3.85 26.56 -3.91
C ARG A 24 3.30 25.14 -3.83
N HIS A 25 3.24 24.59 -2.63
CA HIS A 25 2.33 23.49 -2.35
C HIS A 25 0.95 23.97 -2.79
N MET A 26 0.50 23.54 -3.95
CA MET A 26 -0.89 23.61 -4.31
C MET A 26 -1.62 22.82 -3.23
N MET A 27 -2.20 23.52 -2.27
CA MET A 27 -3.22 22.97 -1.37
C MET A 27 -4.26 22.36 -2.29
N GLY A 28 -4.27 21.03 -2.32
CA GLY A 28 -5.26 20.25 -3.05
C GLY A 28 -6.65 20.64 -2.56
N GLY A 29 -7.33 21.50 -3.32
CA GLY A 29 -8.76 21.67 -3.17
C GLY A 29 -9.37 20.29 -3.24
N LYS A 30 -10.22 19.93 -2.26
CA LYS A 30 -10.98 18.67 -2.30
C LYS A 30 -11.59 18.54 -3.69
N PRO A 31 -11.27 17.49 -4.45
CA PRO A 31 -11.79 17.35 -5.81
C PRO A 31 -13.31 17.28 -5.71
N LYS A 32 -13.98 18.27 -6.30
CA LYS A 32 -15.45 18.39 -6.30
C LYS A 32 -16.16 17.17 -6.90
N GLU A 33 -15.40 16.30 -7.58
CA GLU A 33 -15.90 15.10 -8.28
C GLU A 33 -15.11 13.82 -7.97
N SER A 34 -14.62 13.67 -6.74
CA SER A 34 -13.84 12.47 -6.38
C SER A 34 -14.59 11.16 -6.68
N ARG A 35 -15.92 11.14 -6.51
CA ARG A 35 -16.76 9.96 -6.82
C ARG A 35 -16.80 9.66 -8.32
N ALA A 36 -16.89 10.66 -9.18
CA ALA A 36 -16.90 10.47 -10.64
C ALA A 36 -15.53 10.00 -11.13
N THR A 37 -14.45 10.54 -10.58
CA THR A 37 -13.07 10.12 -10.89
C THR A 37 -12.80 8.69 -10.46
N ILE A 38 -13.18 8.33 -9.22
CA ILE A 38 -13.06 6.95 -8.71
C ILE A 38 -13.89 5.98 -9.58
N LYS A 39 -15.12 6.37 -9.96
CA LYS A 39 -15.97 5.54 -10.82
C LYS A 39 -15.30 5.29 -12.17
N ARG A 40 -14.72 6.31 -12.81
CA ARG A 40 -13.98 6.15 -14.07
C ARG A 40 -12.76 5.25 -13.90
N LEU A 41 -11.97 5.42 -12.83
CA LEU A 41 -10.83 4.53 -12.54
C LEU A 41 -11.28 3.07 -12.35
N LEU A 42 -12.37 2.85 -11.64
CA LEU A 42 -12.96 1.52 -11.47
C LEU A 42 -13.49 0.95 -12.80
N GLU A 43 -13.95 1.81 -13.71
CA GLU A 43 -14.39 1.39 -15.04
C GLU A 43 -13.23 0.90 -15.93
N TYR A 44 -12.05 1.56 -15.83
CA TYR A 44 -10.82 1.07 -16.48
C TYR A 44 -10.35 -0.28 -15.93
N MET A 45 -10.53 -0.52 -14.62
CA MET A 45 -10.29 -1.83 -14.00
C MET A 45 -11.38 -2.84 -14.34
N GLY A 46 -12.58 -2.38 -14.65
CA GLY A 46 -13.78 -3.20 -14.90
C GLY A 46 -13.68 -4.13 -16.12
N LYS A 47 -12.71 -3.92 -17.02
CA LYS A 47 -12.45 -4.88 -18.12
C LYS A 47 -11.84 -6.18 -17.62
N ASP A 48 -11.18 -6.18 -16.44
CA ASP A 48 -10.58 -7.34 -15.80
C ASP A 48 -11.39 -7.82 -14.58
N LYS A 49 -12.73 -7.69 -14.62
CA LYS A 49 -13.65 -8.01 -13.50
C LYS A 49 -13.39 -9.38 -12.88
N MET A 50 -13.12 -10.38 -13.73
CA MET A 50 -12.86 -11.74 -13.25
C MET A 50 -11.60 -11.84 -12.39
N LEU A 51 -10.55 -11.10 -12.75
CA LEU A 51 -9.31 -11.05 -11.95
C LEU A 51 -9.51 -10.29 -10.64
N VAL A 52 -10.31 -9.22 -10.65
CA VAL A 52 -10.67 -8.49 -9.42
C VAL A 52 -11.49 -9.37 -8.49
N VAL A 53 -12.48 -10.10 -9.00
CA VAL A 53 -13.26 -11.05 -8.20
C VAL A 53 -12.37 -12.16 -7.64
N LEU A 54 -11.46 -12.70 -8.45
CA LEU A 54 -10.50 -13.71 -7.99
C LEU A 54 -9.59 -13.15 -6.88
N ALA A 55 -9.11 -11.92 -7.01
CA ALA A 55 -8.34 -11.27 -5.95
C ALA A 55 -9.15 -11.12 -4.66
N LEU A 56 -10.44 -10.75 -4.73
CA LEU A 56 -11.33 -10.68 -3.57
C LEU A 56 -11.50 -12.06 -2.90
N VAL A 57 -11.61 -13.14 -3.66
CA VAL A 57 -11.66 -14.50 -3.11
C VAL A 57 -10.37 -14.81 -2.33
N PHE A 58 -9.20 -14.45 -2.87
CA PHE A 58 -7.94 -14.66 -2.15
C PHE A 58 -7.83 -13.80 -0.88
N VAL A 59 -8.39 -12.59 -0.86
CA VAL A 59 -8.52 -11.78 0.37
C VAL A 59 -9.32 -12.52 1.43
N LEU A 60 -10.48 -13.07 1.05
CA LEU A 60 -11.32 -13.81 1.98
C LEU A 60 -10.61 -15.07 2.52
N VAL A 61 -9.88 -15.77 1.65
CA VAL A 61 -9.06 -16.93 2.06
C VAL A 61 -7.97 -16.51 3.04
N PHE A 62 -7.24 -15.44 2.75
CA PHE A 62 -6.20 -14.91 3.63
C PHE A 62 -6.77 -14.48 4.98
N SER A 63 -7.85 -13.70 4.97
CA SER A 63 -8.53 -13.23 6.18
C SER A 63 -9.06 -14.41 7.01
N GLY A 64 -9.69 -15.38 6.35
CA GLY A 64 -10.15 -16.61 7.01
C GLY A 64 -9.00 -17.42 7.63
N ALA A 65 -7.88 -17.56 6.93
CA ALA A 65 -6.69 -18.24 7.44
C ALA A 65 -6.09 -17.53 8.67
N THR A 66 -6.05 -16.19 8.65
CA THR A 66 -5.57 -15.39 9.78
C THR A 66 -6.47 -15.56 11.02
N LEU A 67 -7.78 -15.52 10.83
CA LEU A 67 -8.75 -15.73 11.92
C LEU A 67 -8.67 -17.18 12.46
N ALA A 68 -8.61 -18.18 11.58
CA ALA A 68 -8.48 -19.57 11.96
C ALA A 68 -7.18 -19.84 12.72
N GLY A 69 -6.06 -19.26 12.26
CA GLY A 69 -4.77 -19.34 12.94
C GLY A 69 -4.81 -18.74 14.34
N SER A 70 -5.42 -17.57 14.50
CA SER A 70 -5.60 -16.91 15.80
C SER A 70 -6.48 -17.75 16.74
N TYR A 71 -7.54 -18.37 16.22
CA TYR A 71 -8.40 -19.24 17.02
C TYR A 71 -7.68 -20.50 17.49
N MET A 72 -6.77 -21.06 16.67
CA MET A 72 -5.98 -22.25 17.03
C MET A 72 -4.92 -22.01 18.10
N LEU A 73 -4.57 -20.76 18.39
CA LEU A 73 -3.59 -20.44 19.44
C LEU A 73 -4.08 -20.87 20.82
N LYS A 74 -5.38 -20.69 21.10
CA LYS A 74 -5.98 -21.03 22.40
C LYS A 74 -5.83 -22.52 22.74
N PRO A 75 -6.26 -23.50 21.91
CA PRO A 75 -6.12 -24.91 22.25
C PRO A 75 -4.65 -25.35 22.38
N ILE A 76 -3.72 -24.74 21.65
CA ILE A 76 -2.28 -25.03 21.78
C ILE A 76 -1.75 -24.56 23.14
N VAL A 77 -2.11 -23.36 23.58
CA VAL A 77 -1.72 -22.80 24.90
C VAL A 77 -2.36 -23.62 26.04
N ASP A 78 -3.65 -23.96 25.91
CA ASP A 78 -4.36 -24.80 26.88
C ASP A 78 -3.74 -26.20 27.02
N GLN A 79 -3.34 -26.81 25.89
CA GLN A 79 -2.66 -28.09 25.90
C GLN A 79 -1.28 -28.01 26.57
N LEU A 80 -0.51 -26.96 26.28
CA LEU A 80 0.78 -26.72 26.94
C LEU A 80 0.62 -26.60 28.46
N GLY A 81 -0.38 -25.82 28.90
CA GLY A 81 -0.68 -25.66 30.32
C GLY A 81 -1.08 -26.98 31.00
N LYS A 82 -1.95 -27.78 30.36
CA LYS A 82 -2.34 -29.10 30.89
C LYS A 82 -1.15 -30.06 31.01
N THR A 83 -0.33 -30.15 29.95
CA THR A 83 0.85 -31.03 29.97
C THR A 83 1.83 -30.58 31.06
N ALA A 84 2.07 -29.27 31.22
CA ALA A 84 2.95 -28.73 32.26
C ALA A 84 2.45 -29.08 33.67
N LEU A 85 1.16 -28.91 33.93
CA LEU A 85 0.53 -29.20 35.23
C LEU A 85 0.58 -30.72 35.53
N GLN A 86 0.32 -31.56 34.54
CA GLN A 86 0.41 -33.03 34.69
C GLN A 86 1.85 -33.48 35.00
N VAL A 87 2.83 -32.99 34.29
CA VAL A 87 4.25 -33.25 34.55
C VAL A 87 4.65 -32.82 35.94
N ALA A 88 4.24 -31.61 36.37
CA ALA A 88 4.53 -31.08 37.69
C ALA A 88 3.94 -31.98 38.81
N SER A 89 2.70 -32.45 38.62
CA SER A 89 2.02 -33.32 39.60
C SER A 89 2.66 -34.69 39.73
N LEU A 90 3.07 -35.31 38.60
CA LEU A 90 3.75 -36.61 38.58
C LEU A 90 5.16 -36.54 39.15
N LYS A 91 5.89 -35.46 38.81
CA LYS A 91 7.22 -35.19 39.38
C LYS A 91 7.19 -35.07 40.90
N ASN A 92 6.16 -34.40 41.46
CA ASN A 92 5.97 -34.29 42.91
C ASN A 92 5.69 -35.63 43.61
N LYS A 93 5.14 -36.59 42.86
CA LYS A 93 4.86 -37.97 43.35
C LYS A 93 5.95 -38.98 43.04
N ASN A 94 7.09 -38.55 42.46
CA ASN A 94 8.18 -39.40 41.95
C ASN A 94 7.70 -40.52 40.97
N LEU A 95 6.67 -40.23 40.17
CA LEU A 95 6.16 -41.14 39.15
C LEU A 95 6.81 -40.83 37.80
N ASP A 96 6.80 -41.83 36.92
CA ASP A 96 7.32 -41.70 35.56
C ASP A 96 6.38 -40.79 34.73
N PHE A 97 6.92 -39.73 34.15
CA PHE A 97 6.21 -38.76 33.33
C PHE A 97 6.62 -38.80 31.86
N SER A 98 7.44 -39.75 31.46
CA SER A 98 7.99 -39.87 30.09
C SER A 98 6.89 -40.06 29.05
N THR A 99 5.87 -40.82 29.31
CA THR A 99 4.73 -41.08 28.43
C THR A 99 3.86 -39.79 28.26
N VAL A 100 3.63 -39.06 29.34
CA VAL A 100 2.86 -37.83 29.33
C VAL A 100 3.60 -36.74 28.54
N LEU A 101 4.92 -36.66 28.64
CA LEU A 101 5.75 -35.78 27.83
C LEU A 101 5.67 -36.20 26.35
N ALA A 102 5.80 -37.46 26.02
CA ALA A 102 5.75 -37.93 24.64
C ALA A 102 4.39 -37.64 23.98
N ASP A 103 3.28 -37.93 24.66
CA ASP A 103 1.93 -37.64 24.15
C ASP A 103 1.64 -36.15 24.05
N GLY A 104 2.07 -35.38 25.06
CA GLY A 104 1.94 -33.94 25.08
C GLY A 104 2.72 -33.26 23.94
N THR A 105 3.97 -33.67 23.73
CA THR A 105 4.80 -33.13 22.65
C THR A 105 4.28 -33.52 21.27
N TRP A 106 3.77 -34.72 21.09
CA TRP A 106 3.16 -35.18 19.83
C TRP A 106 1.89 -34.38 19.48
N THR A 107 1.06 -34.10 20.46
CA THR A 107 -0.17 -33.31 20.30
C THR A 107 0.15 -31.86 19.97
N LEU A 108 1.14 -31.26 20.66
CA LEU A 108 1.63 -29.91 20.35
C LEU A 108 2.22 -29.86 18.95
N LEU A 109 3.03 -30.83 18.55
CA LEU A 109 3.62 -30.90 17.22
C LEU A 109 2.55 -30.90 16.12
N LYS A 110 1.51 -31.74 16.27
CA LYS A 110 0.36 -31.71 15.34
C LYS A 110 -0.33 -30.36 15.30
N GLY A 111 -0.56 -29.71 16.43
CA GLY A 111 -1.17 -28.40 16.51
C GLY A 111 -0.36 -27.34 15.78
N VAL A 112 0.96 -27.31 16.01
CA VAL A 112 1.89 -26.39 15.35
C VAL A 112 1.95 -26.65 13.84
N LEU A 113 1.98 -27.92 13.43
CA LEU A 113 2.02 -28.30 12.02
C LEU A 113 0.74 -27.89 11.29
N THR A 114 -0.42 -28.07 11.92
CA THR A 114 -1.71 -27.61 11.40
C THR A 114 -1.72 -26.08 11.26
N MET A 115 -1.22 -25.35 12.25
CA MET A 115 -1.11 -23.91 12.23
C MET A 115 -0.20 -23.43 11.08
N LEU A 116 0.93 -24.12 10.89
CA LEU A 116 1.87 -23.83 9.79
C LEU A 116 1.20 -24.00 8.42
N VAL A 117 0.38 -25.05 8.23
CA VAL A 117 -0.37 -25.26 6.98
C VAL A 117 -1.38 -24.13 6.76
N ILE A 118 -2.15 -23.76 7.78
CA ILE A 118 -3.16 -22.68 7.69
C ILE A 118 -2.50 -21.36 7.32
N TYR A 119 -1.43 -20.98 8.00
CA TYR A 119 -0.69 -19.76 7.68
C TYR A 119 -0.01 -19.83 6.31
N GLY A 120 0.53 -21.00 5.94
CA GLY A 120 1.11 -21.22 4.62
C GLY A 120 0.11 -20.99 3.48
N VAL A 121 -1.12 -21.49 3.63
CA VAL A 121 -2.22 -21.21 2.68
C VAL A 121 -2.57 -19.73 2.65
N GLY A 122 -2.62 -19.06 3.81
CA GLY A 122 -2.87 -17.63 3.91
C GLY A 122 -1.80 -16.81 3.18
N VAL A 123 -0.52 -17.09 3.43
CA VAL A 123 0.60 -16.39 2.77
C VAL A 123 0.57 -16.58 1.26
N LEU A 124 0.29 -17.81 0.79
CA LEU A 124 0.17 -18.10 -0.63
C LEU A 124 -0.99 -17.36 -1.27
N ALA A 125 -2.15 -17.32 -0.61
CA ALA A 125 -3.32 -16.56 -1.07
C ALA A 125 -3.02 -15.07 -1.16
N ASN A 126 -2.36 -14.48 -0.15
CA ASN A 126 -1.94 -13.09 -0.16
C ASN A 126 -0.96 -12.78 -1.30
N TYR A 127 0.02 -13.64 -1.52
CA TYR A 127 0.98 -13.49 -2.61
C TYR A 127 0.29 -13.50 -3.99
N LEU A 128 -0.59 -14.47 -4.23
CA LEU A 128 -1.33 -14.60 -5.49
C LEU A 128 -2.24 -13.39 -5.73
N GLN A 129 -2.93 -12.92 -4.70
CA GLN A 129 -3.75 -11.73 -4.73
C GLN A 129 -2.95 -10.50 -5.13
N GLN A 130 -1.80 -10.24 -4.51
CA GLN A 130 -0.95 -9.10 -4.83
C GLN A 130 -0.45 -9.16 -6.28
N ARG A 131 -0.04 -10.34 -6.75
CA ARG A 131 0.39 -10.56 -8.15
C ARG A 131 -0.71 -10.23 -9.15
N ILE A 132 -1.94 -10.66 -8.88
CA ILE A 132 -3.11 -10.38 -9.72
C ILE A 132 -3.39 -8.88 -9.75
N MET A 133 -3.38 -8.23 -8.58
CA MET A 133 -3.71 -6.80 -8.49
C MET A 133 -2.67 -5.91 -9.17
N ILE A 134 -1.38 -6.22 -9.06
CA ILE A 134 -0.33 -5.54 -9.83
C ILE A 134 -0.62 -5.64 -11.33
N GLY A 135 -0.96 -6.84 -11.82
CA GLY A 135 -1.32 -7.04 -13.22
C GLY A 135 -2.53 -6.24 -13.68
N VAL A 136 -3.57 -6.15 -12.85
CA VAL A 136 -4.79 -5.35 -13.14
C VAL A 136 -4.46 -3.86 -13.17
N SER A 137 -3.70 -3.35 -12.19
CA SER A 137 -3.26 -1.95 -12.12
C SER A 137 -2.44 -1.56 -13.34
N GLN A 138 -1.47 -2.38 -13.75
CA GLN A 138 -0.64 -2.11 -14.93
C GLN A 138 -1.46 -2.07 -16.22
N ARG A 139 -2.42 -2.98 -16.40
CA ARG A 139 -3.30 -2.96 -17.57
C ARG A 139 -4.22 -1.73 -17.59
N ALA A 140 -4.74 -1.33 -16.42
CA ALA A 140 -5.52 -0.10 -16.31
C ALA A 140 -4.68 1.12 -16.70
N LEU A 141 -3.45 1.21 -16.23
CA LEU A 141 -2.52 2.30 -16.54
C LEU A 141 -2.20 2.38 -18.04
N ILE A 142 -1.95 1.22 -18.68
CA ILE A 142 -1.71 1.16 -20.14
C ILE A 142 -2.94 1.67 -20.92
N ARG A 143 -4.15 1.32 -20.48
CA ARG A 143 -5.40 1.80 -21.10
C ARG A 143 -5.55 3.32 -20.94
N ILE A 144 -5.29 3.84 -19.75
CA ILE A 144 -5.33 5.29 -19.49
C ILE A 144 -4.32 6.03 -20.37
N ARG A 145 -3.09 5.52 -20.47
CA ARG A 145 -2.06 6.11 -21.35
C ARG A 145 -2.49 6.12 -22.81
N LYS A 146 -3.08 5.01 -23.26
CA LYS A 146 -3.58 4.90 -24.65
C LYS A 146 -4.70 5.90 -24.90
N ASP A 147 -5.73 5.91 -24.05
CA ASP A 147 -6.89 6.81 -24.21
C ASP A 147 -6.47 8.29 -24.17
N LEU A 148 -5.50 8.64 -23.30
CA LEU A 148 -4.95 9.99 -23.25
C LEU A 148 -4.15 10.34 -24.52
N PHE A 149 -3.37 9.40 -25.03
CA PHE A 149 -2.61 9.58 -26.25
C PHE A 149 -3.53 9.75 -27.48
N ASP A 150 -4.55 8.92 -27.61
CA ASP A 150 -5.55 9.00 -28.67
C ASP A 150 -6.27 10.36 -28.59
N HIS A 151 -6.62 10.81 -27.39
CA HIS A 151 -7.25 12.12 -27.19
C HIS A 151 -6.32 13.29 -27.55
N LEU A 152 -5.03 13.19 -27.26
CA LEU A 152 -4.04 14.22 -27.68
C LEU A 152 -3.90 14.32 -29.19
N GLN A 153 -3.99 13.18 -29.91
CA GLN A 153 -3.91 13.17 -31.37
C GLN A 153 -5.14 13.84 -32.04
N ASP A 154 -6.30 13.77 -31.38
CA ASP A 154 -7.53 14.39 -31.87
C ASP A 154 -7.60 15.91 -31.58
N MET A 155 -6.61 16.47 -30.83
CA MET A 155 -6.58 17.89 -30.53
C MET A 155 -6.18 18.74 -31.73
N PRO A 156 -6.85 19.89 -31.95
CA PRO A 156 -6.48 20.79 -33.05
C PRO A 156 -5.07 21.36 -32.84
N VAL A 157 -4.35 21.60 -33.94
CA VAL A 157 -2.98 22.15 -33.95
C VAL A 157 -2.86 23.43 -33.10
N ARG A 158 -3.89 24.27 -33.11
CA ARG A 158 -3.94 25.49 -32.26
C ARG A 158 -3.73 25.21 -30.77
N TYR A 159 -4.10 24.03 -30.27
CA TYR A 159 -3.87 23.66 -28.86
C TYR A 159 -2.36 23.53 -28.57
N PHE A 160 -1.61 22.97 -29.50
CA PHE A 160 -0.16 22.79 -29.37
C PHE A 160 0.60 24.12 -29.55
N ASP A 161 0.07 25.05 -30.34
CA ASP A 161 0.64 26.38 -30.49
C ASP A 161 0.45 27.26 -29.24
N THR A 162 -0.61 27.01 -28.46
CA THR A 162 -0.93 27.81 -27.26
C THR A 162 -0.40 27.20 -25.96
N ASN A 163 -0.05 25.92 -25.96
CA ASN A 163 0.47 25.24 -24.77
C ASN A 163 1.90 24.76 -25.03
N ALA A 164 2.80 25.00 -24.07
CA ALA A 164 4.18 24.54 -24.19
C ALA A 164 4.21 23.02 -24.23
N THR A 165 4.89 22.46 -25.23
CA THR A 165 5.03 20.99 -25.40
C THR A 165 5.60 20.32 -24.16
N GLY A 166 6.49 21.00 -23.41
CA GLY A 166 7.03 20.53 -22.14
C GLY A 166 5.99 20.34 -21.06
N ASP A 167 5.00 21.25 -20.96
CA ASP A 167 3.91 21.14 -19.98
C ASP A 167 2.98 19.98 -20.31
N ILE A 168 2.68 19.78 -21.59
CA ILE A 168 1.87 18.65 -22.06
C ILE A 168 2.57 17.31 -21.74
N MET A 169 3.86 17.22 -22.04
CA MET A 169 4.66 16.02 -21.76
C MET A 169 4.84 15.78 -20.26
N SER A 170 5.03 16.83 -19.46
CA SER A 170 5.11 16.71 -18.00
C SER A 170 3.83 16.13 -17.42
N ARG A 171 2.66 16.60 -17.86
CA ARG A 171 1.36 16.05 -17.44
C ARG A 171 1.19 14.62 -17.91
N PHE A 172 1.56 14.33 -19.17
CA PHE A 172 1.46 12.98 -19.74
C PHE A 172 2.32 11.96 -18.98
N THR A 173 3.49 12.34 -18.48
CA THR A 173 4.37 11.43 -17.71
C THR A 173 4.06 11.46 -16.22
N ASN A 174 4.17 12.63 -15.59
CA ASN A 174 4.10 12.73 -14.12
C ASN A 174 2.70 12.46 -13.56
N ASP A 175 1.64 12.97 -14.20
CA ASP A 175 0.27 12.77 -13.70
C ASP A 175 -0.16 11.33 -13.86
N ILE A 176 0.25 10.66 -14.96
CA ILE A 176 -0.05 9.24 -15.17
C ILE A 176 0.72 8.36 -14.19
N ASP A 177 1.99 8.65 -13.93
CA ASP A 177 2.79 7.89 -12.98
C ASP A 177 2.25 8.06 -11.55
N MET A 178 1.79 9.26 -11.19
CA MET A 178 1.09 9.51 -9.92
C MET A 178 -0.22 8.72 -9.82
N ILE A 179 -1.01 8.63 -10.91
CA ILE A 179 -2.22 7.78 -10.95
C ILE A 179 -1.85 6.31 -10.77
N GLY A 180 -0.76 5.85 -11.39
CA GLY A 180 -0.25 4.49 -11.24
C GLY A 180 0.14 4.18 -9.79
N GLU A 181 0.84 5.08 -9.13
CA GLU A 181 1.21 4.96 -7.72
C GLU A 181 -0.02 4.95 -6.80
N LEU A 182 -0.97 5.86 -7.03
CA LEU A 182 -2.23 5.89 -6.30
C LEU A 182 -3.02 4.60 -6.47
N LEU A 183 -3.12 4.07 -7.70
CA LEU A 183 -3.79 2.79 -7.95
C LEU A 183 -3.13 1.64 -7.20
N ASN A 184 -1.81 1.55 -7.24
CA ASN A 184 -1.08 0.51 -6.52
C ASN A 184 -1.24 0.64 -5.00
N ASN A 185 -1.05 1.83 -4.45
CA ASN A 185 -1.11 2.06 -3.00
C ASN A 185 -2.54 1.94 -2.46
N THR A 186 -3.54 2.50 -3.16
CA THR A 186 -4.95 2.43 -2.72
C THR A 186 -5.45 0.99 -2.75
N VAL A 187 -5.09 0.23 -3.78
CA VAL A 187 -5.49 -1.18 -3.88
C VAL A 187 -4.86 -2.01 -2.77
N ILE A 188 -3.58 -1.80 -2.47
CA ILE A 188 -2.89 -2.51 -1.39
C ILE A 188 -3.50 -2.14 -0.02
N GLN A 189 -3.77 -0.85 0.22
CA GLN A 189 -4.33 -0.38 1.49
C GLN A 189 -5.80 -0.77 1.73
N LEU A 190 -6.61 -0.88 0.67
CA LEU A 190 -8.01 -1.33 0.80
C LEU A 190 -8.13 -2.81 1.15
N ILE A 191 -7.07 -3.56 0.97
CA ILE A 191 -7.04 -5.03 1.07
C ILE A 191 -6.21 -5.49 2.28
N SER A 192 -5.37 -4.62 2.82
CA SER A 192 -4.54 -4.87 4.02
C SER A 192 -5.28 -4.52 5.31
#